data_9e08139a4bfbab07630a00a7adddd5e2
#
_entry.id   9e08139a4bfbab07630a00a7adddd5e2
#
_cell.length_a   1.000
_cell.length_b   1.000
_cell.length_c   1.000
_cell.angle_alpha   90.00
_cell.angle_beta   90.00
_cell.angle_gamma   90.00
#
_symmetry.space_group_name_H-M   'P 1'
#
loop_
_entity.id
_entity.type
_entity.pdbx_description
1 polymer ?
#
loop_
_entity_poly.entity_id
_entity_poly.type
_entity_poly.pdbx_seq_one_letter_code
_entity_poly.pdbx_strand_id
1 'polypeptide(L)'
;MTETQESFISHLIELRTRLVWSLVAFAVACIPCLYFSAELYDVLAQPVMHSLPEGSRNIGMIATGVITPFVIPMKIGFFAAFIVALPFILYQAWAFVAPGLYTHEKRLALPLVVSSTFLFLVGMLFCYYFVFGQVFRFIANFAPKSITVAPDIEAYFNFVLGMFLAFGLAFELPVVVFVLVLTGLVTVEQLREWRGYVVVAIFVVAAVVTPPDVVSQLALAIPMCLLYEIGIFFAQFISRRKGETALTERPLD
;
A
#
# COMPACT_ATOMS: atom_id res chain seq x y z
N MET A 1 -36.58 -4.43 -15.75
CA MET A 1 -35.86 -3.24 -15.23
C MET A 1 -35.67 -3.27 -13.71
N THR A 2 -36.38 -4.12 -12.99
CA THR A 2 -36.37 -4.21 -11.51
C THR A 2 -35.21 -5.02 -10.90
N GLU A 3 -34.79 -6.12 -11.52
CA GLU A 3 -33.73 -7.00 -10.99
C GLU A 3 -32.33 -6.37 -10.97
N THR A 4 -31.97 -5.56 -11.97
CA THR A 4 -30.68 -4.85 -12.02
C THR A 4 -30.59 -3.73 -10.98
N GLN A 5 -31.71 -3.07 -10.66
CA GLN A 5 -31.76 -2.03 -9.62
C GLN A 5 -31.67 -2.64 -8.21
N GLU A 6 -32.33 -3.76 -7.95
CA GLU A 6 -32.25 -4.47 -6.66
C GLU A 6 -30.83 -5.01 -6.42
N SER A 7 -30.16 -5.53 -7.44
CA SER A 7 -28.77 -5.98 -7.35
C SER A 7 -27.80 -4.82 -7.04
N PHE A 8 -27.99 -3.64 -7.65
CA PHE A 8 -27.14 -2.48 -7.40
C PHE A 8 -27.33 -1.92 -5.98
N ILE A 9 -28.59 -1.82 -5.51
CA ILE A 9 -28.91 -1.35 -4.16
C ILE A 9 -28.36 -2.31 -3.10
N SER A 10 -28.50 -3.62 -3.31
CA SER A 10 -27.94 -4.62 -2.38
C SER A 10 -26.42 -4.52 -2.26
N HIS A 11 -25.73 -4.27 -3.38
CA HIS A 11 -24.27 -4.08 -3.39
C HIS A 11 -23.82 -2.80 -2.65
N LEU A 12 -24.59 -1.70 -2.78
CA LEU A 12 -24.35 -0.48 -2.00
C LEU A 12 -24.57 -0.67 -0.49
N ILE A 13 -25.59 -1.43 -0.09
CA ILE A 13 -25.84 -1.75 1.31
C ILE A 13 -24.69 -2.62 1.88
N GLU A 14 -24.19 -3.56 1.10
CA GLU A 14 -23.03 -4.37 1.46
C GLU A 14 -21.78 -3.49 1.65
N LEU A 15 -21.49 -2.61 0.70
CA LEU A 15 -20.38 -1.66 0.80
C LEU A 15 -20.44 -0.82 2.09
N ARG A 16 -21.64 -0.25 2.37
CA ARG A 16 -21.84 0.53 3.59
C ARG A 16 -21.55 -0.30 4.85
N THR A 17 -22.06 -1.52 4.92
CA THR A 17 -21.87 -2.38 6.08
C THR A 17 -20.40 -2.72 6.30
N ARG A 18 -19.66 -3.07 5.24
CA ARG A 18 -18.25 -3.39 5.29
C ARG A 18 -17.40 -2.18 5.67
N LEU A 19 -17.74 -0.99 5.13
CA LEU A 19 -17.07 0.26 5.48
C LEU A 19 -17.25 0.61 6.95
N VAL A 20 -18.47 0.46 7.49
CA VAL A 20 -18.76 0.71 8.91
C VAL A 20 -17.94 -0.22 9.80
N TRP A 21 -17.87 -1.52 9.49
CA TRP A 21 -17.06 -2.47 10.27
C TRP A 21 -15.55 -2.16 10.20
N SER A 22 -15.07 -1.75 9.03
CA SER A 22 -13.67 -1.30 8.87
C SER A 22 -13.39 -0.07 9.72
N LEU A 23 -14.31 0.89 9.76
CA LEU A 23 -14.18 2.10 10.57
C LEU A 23 -14.23 1.79 12.07
N VAL A 24 -15.09 0.86 12.51
CA VAL A 24 -15.14 0.41 13.91
C VAL A 24 -13.81 -0.25 14.31
N ALA A 25 -13.27 -1.15 13.47
CA ALA A 25 -11.98 -1.78 13.74
C ALA A 25 -10.85 -0.75 13.84
N PHE A 26 -10.83 0.22 12.93
CA PHE A 26 -9.89 1.33 12.97
C PHE A 26 -10.03 2.17 14.25
N ALA A 27 -11.26 2.54 14.64
CA ALA A 27 -11.52 3.32 15.85
C ALA A 27 -11.05 2.59 17.13
N VAL A 28 -11.25 1.27 17.21
CA VAL A 28 -10.76 0.44 18.31
C VAL A 28 -9.22 0.43 18.33
N ALA A 29 -8.58 0.30 17.17
CA ALA A 29 -7.13 0.33 17.05
C ALA A 29 -6.51 1.70 17.39
N CYS A 30 -7.26 2.80 17.23
CA CYS A 30 -6.79 4.14 17.60
C CYS A 30 -6.49 4.28 19.09
N ILE A 31 -7.21 3.58 19.97
CA ILE A 31 -7.04 3.71 21.43
C ILE A 31 -5.59 3.39 21.86
N PRO A 32 -5.03 2.19 21.59
CA PRO A 32 -3.66 1.89 21.96
C PRO A 32 -2.64 2.66 21.12
N CYS A 33 -2.89 2.87 19.81
CA CYS A 33 -1.91 3.51 18.93
C CYS A 33 -1.71 5.00 19.24
N LEU A 34 -2.74 5.71 19.67
CA LEU A 34 -2.60 7.10 20.12
C LEU A 34 -1.86 7.19 21.46
N TYR A 35 -2.01 6.19 22.34
CA TYR A 35 -1.26 6.15 23.59
C TYR A 35 0.25 6.03 23.35
N PHE A 36 0.68 5.22 22.39
CA PHE A 36 2.09 5.02 22.02
C PHE A 36 2.58 5.93 20.89
N SER A 37 1.88 7.01 20.59
CA SER A 37 2.18 7.87 19.43
C SER A 37 3.52 8.58 19.52
N ALA A 38 4.00 8.90 20.74
CA ALA A 38 5.29 9.54 20.95
C ALA A 38 6.47 8.59 20.64
N GLU A 39 6.40 7.34 21.10
CA GLU A 39 7.41 6.31 20.82
C GLU A 39 7.47 5.97 19.33
N LEU A 40 6.31 5.92 18.66
CA LEU A 40 6.23 5.70 17.22
C LEU A 40 6.85 6.87 16.44
N TYR A 41 6.66 8.10 16.90
CA TYR A 41 7.31 9.27 16.34
C TYR A 41 8.83 9.14 16.37
N ASP A 42 9.41 8.76 17.50
CA ASP A 42 10.86 8.64 17.66
C ASP A 42 11.45 7.59 16.70
N VAL A 43 10.77 6.45 16.52
CA VAL A 43 11.20 5.41 15.58
C VAL A 43 11.16 5.92 14.13
N LEU A 44 10.11 6.63 13.75
CA LEU A 44 9.96 7.15 12.38
C LEU A 44 10.86 8.35 12.07
N ALA A 45 11.34 9.07 13.08
CA ALA A 45 12.28 10.17 12.92
C ALA A 45 13.73 9.70 12.64
N GLN A 46 14.09 8.47 13.02
CA GLN A 46 15.45 7.96 12.90
C GLN A 46 16.06 8.03 11.49
N PRO A 47 15.37 7.65 10.40
CA PRO A 47 15.97 7.68 9.06
C PRO A 47 16.49 9.04 8.64
N VAL A 48 15.74 10.12 8.94
CA VAL A 48 16.19 11.48 8.61
C VAL A 48 17.31 11.93 9.53
N MET A 49 17.22 11.63 10.84
CA MET A 49 18.23 12.02 11.80
C MET A 49 19.60 11.38 11.48
N HIS A 50 19.62 10.12 11.02
CA HIS A 50 20.86 9.46 10.57
C HIS A 50 21.41 10.01 9.25
N SER A 51 20.55 10.60 8.41
CA SER A 51 20.95 11.13 7.09
C SER A 51 21.44 12.58 7.14
N LEU A 52 21.21 13.29 8.27
CA LEU A 52 21.66 14.66 8.45
C LEU A 52 23.18 14.74 8.61
N PRO A 53 23.83 15.78 8.03
CA PRO A 53 25.24 16.11 8.30
C PRO A 53 25.48 16.30 9.81
N GLU A 54 26.71 15.98 10.30
CA GLU A 54 27.05 16.03 11.73
C GLU A 54 26.73 17.38 12.40
N GLY A 55 26.94 18.48 11.71
CA GLY A 55 26.62 19.82 12.19
C GLY A 55 25.13 20.13 12.34
N SER A 56 24.26 19.43 11.61
CA SER A 56 22.80 19.62 11.66
C SER A 56 22.11 18.64 12.60
N ARG A 57 22.76 17.54 13.00
CA ARG A 57 22.18 16.55 13.95
C ARG A 57 21.82 17.16 15.31
N ASN A 58 22.60 18.14 15.77
CA ASN A 58 22.36 18.81 17.06
C ASN A 58 21.15 19.77 17.01
N ILE A 59 20.68 20.18 15.83
CA ILE A 59 19.57 21.10 15.68
C ILE A 59 18.23 20.34 15.73
N GLY A 60 18.22 19.09 15.31
CA GLY A 60 17.00 18.28 15.19
C GLY A 60 16.08 18.74 14.07
N MET A 61 14.81 18.32 14.12
CA MET A 61 13.76 18.82 13.24
C MET A 61 13.11 20.07 13.81
N ILE A 62 12.69 20.97 12.93
CA ILE A 62 12.07 22.25 13.31
C ILE A 62 10.55 22.13 13.18
N ALA A 63 9.81 22.58 14.20
CA ALA A 63 8.38 22.75 14.12
C ALA A 63 8.09 24.21 13.73
N THR A 64 7.58 24.42 12.52
CA THR A 64 7.24 25.77 12.03
C THR A 64 5.85 26.20 12.46
N GLY A 65 4.93 25.26 12.69
CA GLY A 65 3.59 25.51 13.18
C GLY A 65 3.46 25.36 14.70
N VAL A 66 2.63 26.19 15.32
CA VAL A 66 2.40 26.19 16.78
C VAL A 66 1.80 24.87 17.27
N ILE A 67 0.89 24.27 16.49
CA ILE A 67 0.18 23.04 16.86
C ILE A 67 0.87 21.77 16.30
N THR A 68 1.85 21.92 15.42
CA THR A 68 2.54 20.82 14.74
C THR A 68 3.11 19.78 15.70
N PRO A 69 3.76 20.13 16.83
CA PRO A 69 4.30 19.16 17.77
C PRO A 69 3.23 18.25 18.40
N PHE A 70 1.98 18.68 18.43
CA PHE A 70 0.85 17.91 18.91
C PHE A 70 0.19 17.09 17.78
N VAL A 71 -0.02 17.73 16.63
CA VAL A 71 -0.75 17.12 15.49
C VAL A 71 0.05 15.97 14.86
N ILE A 72 1.37 16.06 14.76
CA ILE A 72 2.19 15.05 14.10
C ILE A 72 2.19 13.72 14.85
N PRO A 73 2.45 13.64 16.17
CA PRO A 73 2.29 12.37 16.89
C PRO A 73 0.88 11.77 16.75
N MET A 74 -0.17 12.60 16.75
CA MET A 74 -1.53 12.12 16.49
C MET A 74 -1.69 11.51 15.08
N LYS A 75 -1.18 12.17 14.03
CA LYS A 75 -1.19 11.62 12.66
C LYS A 75 -0.49 10.25 12.60
N ILE A 76 0.66 10.13 13.27
CA ILE A 76 1.41 8.88 13.37
C ILE A 76 0.60 7.82 14.10
N GLY A 77 -0.05 8.17 15.21
CA GLY A 77 -0.92 7.25 15.95
C GLY A 77 -2.10 6.77 15.12
N PHE A 78 -2.76 7.64 14.34
CA PHE A 78 -3.80 7.25 13.40
C PHE A 78 -3.28 6.34 12.29
N PHE A 79 -2.11 6.64 11.74
CA PHE A 79 -1.50 5.80 10.73
C PHE A 79 -1.15 4.41 11.28
N ALA A 80 -0.60 4.33 12.49
CA ALA A 80 -0.33 3.07 13.18
C ALA A 80 -1.62 2.29 13.45
N ALA A 81 -2.70 2.96 13.85
CA ALA A 81 -4.01 2.34 14.02
C ALA A 81 -4.55 1.76 12.69
N PHE A 82 -4.33 2.46 11.58
CA PHE A 82 -4.66 1.94 10.25
C PHE A 82 -3.89 0.66 9.95
N ILE A 83 -2.59 0.61 10.26
CA ILE A 83 -1.76 -0.59 10.04
C ILE A 83 -2.22 -1.75 10.94
N VAL A 84 -2.55 -1.51 12.20
CA VAL A 84 -3.07 -2.53 13.11
C VAL A 84 -4.44 -3.07 12.64
N ALA A 85 -5.30 -2.19 12.13
CA ALA A 85 -6.61 -2.56 11.59
C ALA A 85 -6.53 -3.15 10.15
N LEU A 86 -5.39 -3.04 9.48
CA LEU A 86 -5.21 -3.38 8.07
C LEU A 86 -5.66 -4.81 7.71
N PRO A 87 -5.34 -5.88 8.48
CA PRO A 87 -5.81 -7.22 8.15
C PRO A 87 -7.33 -7.31 8.06
N PHE A 88 -8.02 -6.61 8.96
CA PHE A 88 -9.48 -6.58 8.97
C PHE A 88 -10.05 -5.72 7.83
N ILE A 89 -9.42 -4.58 7.55
CA ILE A 89 -9.78 -3.69 6.44
C ILE A 89 -9.63 -4.43 5.11
N LEU A 90 -8.50 -5.12 4.89
CA LEU A 90 -8.25 -5.92 3.70
C LEU A 90 -9.24 -7.09 3.58
N TYR A 91 -9.58 -7.74 4.69
CA TYR A 91 -10.63 -8.76 4.68
C TYR A 91 -11.97 -8.19 4.19
N GLN A 92 -12.37 -7.02 4.67
CA GLN A 92 -13.62 -6.38 4.22
C GLN A 92 -13.54 -5.94 2.75
N ALA A 93 -12.38 -5.41 2.33
CA ALA A 93 -12.18 -4.99 0.95
C ALA A 93 -12.23 -6.18 -0.03
N TRP A 94 -11.50 -7.25 0.25
CA TRP A 94 -11.49 -8.43 -0.61
C TRP A 94 -12.85 -9.14 -0.62
N ALA A 95 -13.54 -9.22 0.49
CA ALA A 95 -14.87 -9.78 0.58
C ALA A 95 -15.91 -8.97 -0.22
N PHE A 96 -15.70 -7.68 -0.41
CA PHE A 96 -16.53 -6.83 -1.26
C PHE A 96 -16.20 -7.00 -2.75
N VAL A 97 -14.91 -7.03 -3.10
CA VAL A 97 -14.45 -7.08 -4.50
C VAL A 97 -14.65 -8.47 -5.13
N ALA A 98 -14.51 -9.51 -4.34
CA ALA A 98 -14.57 -10.89 -4.83
C ALA A 98 -15.64 -11.74 -4.10
N PRO A 99 -16.93 -11.35 -4.14
CA PRO A 99 -17.99 -12.09 -3.44
C PRO A 99 -18.11 -13.55 -3.91
N GLY A 100 -17.90 -13.81 -5.21
CA GLY A 100 -17.89 -15.15 -5.79
C GLY A 100 -16.79 -16.06 -5.21
N LEU A 101 -15.64 -15.49 -4.87
CA LEU A 101 -14.52 -16.21 -4.27
C LEU A 101 -14.87 -16.71 -2.85
N TYR A 102 -15.60 -15.89 -2.08
CA TYR A 102 -16.00 -16.21 -0.71
C TYR A 102 -17.15 -17.19 -0.62
N THR A 103 -17.99 -17.30 -1.66
CA THR A 103 -19.12 -18.25 -1.70
C THR A 103 -18.70 -19.66 -2.10
N HIS A 104 -17.79 -19.80 -3.07
CA HIS A 104 -17.38 -21.10 -3.61
C HIS A 104 -16.05 -21.62 -3.05
N GLU A 105 -15.11 -20.74 -2.70
CA GLU A 105 -13.77 -21.09 -2.23
C GLU A 105 -13.39 -20.34 -0.95
N LYS A 106 -14.17 -20.48 0.11
CA LYS A 106 -13.90 -19.88 1.45
C LYS A 106 -12.47 -20.13 1.96
N ARG A 107 -11.84 -21.22 1.50
CA ARG A 107 -10.45 -21.57 1.86
C ARG A 107 -9.41 -20.60 1.31
N LEU A 108 -9.72 -19.85 0.24
CA LEU A 108 -8.79 -18.86 -0.35
C LEU A 108 -8.88 -17.48 0.30
N ALA A 109 -9.95 -17.20 1.03
CA ALA A 109 -10.13 -15.91 1.67
C ALA A 109 -9.02 -15.60 2.70
N LEU A 110 -8.73 -16.55 3.57
CA LEU A 110 -7.71 -16.37 4.60
C LEU A 110 -6.29 -16.22 4.02
N PRO A 111 -5.80 -17.09 3.12
CA PRO A 111 -4.53 -16.88 2.43
C PRO A 111 -4.44 -15.55 1.70
N LEU A 112 -5.52 -15.09 1.07
CA LEU A 112 -5.57 -13.81 0.36
C LEU A 112 -5.35 -12.64 1.31
N VAL A 113 -6.06 -12.59 2.43
CA VAL A 113 -5.92 -11.53 3.45
C VAL A 113 -4.53 -11.55 4.10
N VAL A 114 -4.02 -12.75 4.43
CA VAL A 114 -2.69 -12.90 5.03
C VAL A 114 -1.61 -12.45 4.05
N SER A 115 -1.68 -12.85 2.77
CA SER A 115 -0.70 -12.43 1.76
C SER A 115 -0.77 -10.92 1.51
N SER A 116 -1.96 -10.33 1.38
CA SER A 116 -2.13 -8.89 1.26
C SER A 116 -1.53 -8.15 2.46
N THR A 117 -1.92 -8.53 3.68
CA THR A 117 -1.36 -7.89 4.88
C THR A 117 0.17 -8.01 4.92
N PHE A 118 0.71 -9.19 4.59
CA PHE A 118 2.15 -9.42 4.56
C PHE A 118 2.84 -8.55 3.49
N LEU A 119 2.31 -8.50 2.26
CA LEU A 119 2.88 -7.71 1.19
C LEU A 119 2.83 -6.21 1.50
N PHE A 120 1.73 -5.73 2.05
CA PHE A 120 1.62 -4.33 2.48
C PHE A 120 2.71 -3.96 3.49
N LEU A 121 2.89 -4.77 4.53
CA LEU A 121 3.94 -4.56 5.53
C LEU A 121 5.34 -4.65 4.93
N VAL A 122 5.59 -5.60 4.03
CA VAL A 122 6.86 -5.70 3.29
C VAL A 122 7.09 -4.45 2.45
N GLY A 123 6.06 -3.89 1.81
CA GLY A 123 6.15 -2.63 1.07
C GLY A 123 6.56 -1.46 1.95
N MET A 124 5.97 -1.33 3.14
CA MET A 124 6.36 -0.32 4.12
C MET A 124 7.80 -0.51 4.61
N LEU A 125 8.21 -1.74 4.95
CA LEU A 125 9.58 -2.05 5.36
C LEU A 125 10.59 -1.78 4.26
N PHE A 126 10.24 -2.11 3.00
CA PHE A 126 11.07 -1.77 1.85
C PHE A 126 11.24 -0.25 1.71
N CYS A 127 10.17 0.51 1.85
CA CYS A 127 10.22 1.97 1.86
C CYS A 127 11.15 2.50 2.98
N TYR A 128 11.00 1.98 4.20
CA TYR A 128 11.77 2.43 5.36
C TYR A 128 13.27 2.16 5.22
N TYR A 129 13.66 0.93 4.84
CA TYR A 129 15.07 0.53 4.84
C TYR A 129 15.80 0.90 3.55
N PHE A 130 15.12 0.85 2.40
CA PHE A 130 15.78 1.08 1.10
C PHE A 130 15.52 2.49 0.56
N VAL A 131 14.26 2.90 0.51
CA VAL A 131 13.89 4.13 -0.20
C VAL A 131 14.29 5.37 0.57
N PHE A 132 13.95 5.46 1.86
CA PHE A 132 14.28 6.65 2.65
C PHE A 132 15.78 6.90 2.74
N GLY A 133 16.59 5.84 2.90
CA GLY A 133 18.04 6.00 2.93
C GLY A 133 18.61 6.58 1.65
N GLN A 134 18.06 6.22 0.49
CA GLN A 134 18.52 6.75 -0.82
C GLN A 134 18.00 8.17 -1.05
N VAL A 135 16.73 8.42 -0.80
CA VAL A 135 16.09 9.73 -1.00
C VAL A 135 16.74 10.80 -0.13
N PHE A 136 16.90 10.54 1.16
CA PHE A 136 17.49 11.54 2.07
C PHE A 136 18.97 11.77 1.81
N ARG A 137 19.73 10.74 1.43
CA ARG A 137 21.13 10.91 0.97
C ARG A 137 21.21 11.74 -0.30
N PHE A 138 20.33 11.51 -1.25
CA PHE A 138 20.26 12.28 -2.49
C PHE A 138 20.00 13.76 -2.19
N ILE A 139 18.96 14.06 -1.38
CA ILE A 139 18.61 15.42 -0.98
C ILE A 139 19.78 16.10 -0.23
N ALA A 140 20.40 15.40 0.73
CA ALA A 140 21.53 15.93 1.49
C ALA A 140 22.75 16.24 0.63
N ASN A 141 23.04 15.41 -0.40
CA ASN A 141 24.16 15.63 -1.31
C ASN A 141 23.91 16.75 -2.32
N PHE A 142 22.64 17.02 -2.64
CA PHE A 142 22.25 18.07 -3.59
C PHE A 142 22.15 19.46 -2.93
N ALA A 143 22.06 19.50 -1.60
CA ALA A 143 21.98 20.76 -0.86
C ALA A 143 23.31 21.56 -1.00
N PRO A 144 23.24 22.84 -1.40
CA PRO A 144 24.42 23.71 -1.40
C PRO A 144 25.04 23.80 0.01
N LYS A 145 26.38 23.82 0.08
CA LYS A 145 27.12 23.88 1.36
C LYS A 145 26.80 25.11 2.25
N SER A 146 26.21 26.14 1.65
CA SER A 146 25.80 27.36 2.34
C SER A 146 24.45 27.25 3.06
N ILE A 147 23.73 26.13 2.88
CA ILE A 147 22.42 25.93 3.46
C ILE A 147 22.55 24.96 4.64
N THR A 148 22.08 25.38 5.83
CA THR A 148 21.91 24.48 6.96
C THR A 148 20.60 23.73 6.77
N VAL A 149 20.67 22.41 6.55
CA VAL A 149 19.49 21.56 6.37
C VAL A 149 18.86 21.29 7.74
N ALA A 150 17.74 21.91 8.01
CA ALA A 150 16.92 21.64 9.18
C ALA A 150 15.50 21.28 8.70
N PRO A 151 15.15 19.99 8.63
CA PRO A 151 13.87 19.54 8.07
C PRO A 151 12.72 20.01 8.95
N ASP A 152 11.66 20.51 8.30
CA ASP A 152 10.38 20.78 8.96
C ASP A 152 9.69 19.46 9.31
N ILE A 153 9.22 19.37 10.56
CA ILE A 153 8.61 18.15 11.10
C ILE A 153 7.32 17.77 10.34
N GLU A 154 6.51 18.76 9.95
CA GLU A 154 5.24 18.51 9.27
C GLU A 154 5.47 18.05 7.83
N ALA A 155 6.33 18.72 7.09
CA ALA A 155 6.69 18.35 5.73
C ALA A 155 7.30 16.95 5.68
N TYR A 156 8.21 16.64 6.63
CA TYR A 156 8.84 15.33 6.74
C TYR A 156 7.82 14.21 6.98
N PHE A 157 6.99 14.30 8.01
CA PHE A 157 6.06 13.22 8.33
C PHE A 157 4.93 13.09 7.31
N ASN A 158 4.45 14.17 6.72
CA ASN A 158 3.50 14.05 5.61
C ASN A 158 4.09 13.27 4.44
N PHE A 159 5.36 13.53 4.11
CA PHE A 159 6.09 12.77 3.10
C PHE A 159 6.26 11.29 3.49
N VAL A 160 6.75 11.00 4.70
CA VAL A 160 6.98 9.63 5.19
C VAL A 160 5.70 8.80 5.20
N LEU A 161 4.62 9.33 5.78
CA LEU A 161 3.34 8.62 5.85
C LEU A 161 2.74 8.41 4.45
N GLY A 162 2.85 9.40 3.57
CA GLY A 162 2.44 9.28 2.16
C GLY A 162 3.20 8.19 1.43
N MET A 163 4.52 8.14 1.60
CA MET A 163 5.37 7.11 0.99
C MET A 163 5.09 5.71 1.55
N PHE A 164 4.86 5.56 2.86
CA PHE A 164 4.47 4.28 3.43
C PHE A 164 3.16 3.76 2.84
N LEU A 165 2.16 4.63 2.72
CA LEU A 165 0.88 4.26 2.12
C LEU A 165 1.05 3.88 0.65
N ALA A 166 1.83 4.67 -0.10
CA ALA A 166 2.09 4.40 -1.52
C ALA A 166 2.80 3.07 -1.74
N PHE A 167 3.88 2.79 -0.98
CA PHE A 167 4.60 1.52 -1.09
C PHE A 167 3.76 0.35 -0.58
N GLY A 168 3.02 0.51 0.53
CA GLY A 168 2.08 -0.49 1.01
C GLY A 168 1.07 -0.89 -0.07
N LEU A 169 0.41 0.09 -0.69
CA LEU A 169 -0.55 -0.14 -1.78
C LEU A 169 0.11 -0.68 -3.05
N ALA A 170 1.31 -0.22 -3.39
CA ALA A 170 2.05 -0.70 -4.55
C ALA A 170 2.37 -2.21 -4.44
N PHE A 171 2.68 -2.67 -3.25
CA PHE A 171 2.96 -4.09 -3.00
C PHE A 171 1.70 -4.97 -3.01
N GLU A 172 0.50 -4.40 -3.03
CA GLU A 172 -0.75 -5.13 -3.29
C GLU A 172 -0.93 -5.50 -4.79
N LEU A 173 -0.19 -4.89 -5.72
CA LEU A 173 -0.32 -5.16 -7.16
C LEU A 173 -0.33 -6.66 -7.52
N PRO A 174 0.56 -7.52 -7.00
CA PRO A 174 0.53 -8.94 -7.32
C PRO A 174 -0.78 -9.61 -6.90
N VAL A 175 -1.33 -9.21 -5.75
CA VAL A 175 -2.58 -9.77 -5.22
C VAL A 175 -3.77 -9.28 -6.04
N VAL A 176 -3.78 -8.01 -6.42
CA VAL A 176 -4.81 -7.43 -7.31
C VAL A 176 -4.83 -8.16 -8.65
N VAL A 177 -3.67 -8.30 -9.30
CA VAL A 177 -3.53 -9.03 -10.58
C VAL A 177 -4.00 -10.48 -10.45
N PHE A 178 -3.60 -11.16 -9.38
CA PHE A 178 -4.01 -12.52 -9.08
C PHE A 178 -5.53 -12.65 -8.94
N VAL A 179 -6.18 -11.78 -8.17
CA VAL A 179 -7.64 -11.80 -7.96
C VAL A 179 -8.39 -11.49 -9.25
N LEU A 180 -7.93 -10.53 -10.06
CA LEU A 180 -8.54 -10.20 -11.35
C LEU A 180 -8.57 -11.41 -12.31
N VAL A 181 -7.49 -12.18 -12.36
CA VAL A 181 -7.43 -13.41 -13.17
C VAL A 181 -8.26 -14.54 -12.54
N LEU A 182 -8.22 -14.69 -11.23
CA LEU A 182 -8.95 -15.73 -10.52
C LEU A 182 -10.48 -15.56 -10.66
N THR A 183 -10.97 -14.33 -10.63
CA THR A 183 -12.38 -13.97 -10.86
C THR A 183 -12.80 -14.03 -12.34
N GLY A 184 -11.84 -14.17 -13.26
CA GLY A 184 -12.11 -14.20 -14.70
C GLY A 184 -12.43 -12.83 -15.30
N LEU A 185 -12.24 -11.73 -14.57
CA LEU A 185 -12.45 -10.37 -15.06
C LEU A 185 -11.42 -9.97 -16.13
N VAL A 186 -10.19 -10.51 -16.01
CA VAL A 186 -9.10 -10.23 -16.95
C VAL A 186 -8.35 -11.54 -17.23
N THR A 187 -7.92 -11.73 -18.48
CA THR A 187 -7.08 -12.87 -18.85
C THR A 187 -5.59 -12.54 -18.71
N VAL A 188 -4.76 -13.56 -18.59
CA VAL A 188 -3.29 -13.40 -18.54
C VAL A 188 -2.76 -12.78 -19.83
N GLU A 189 -3.37 -13.09 -20.97
CA GLU A 189 -3.03 -12.52 -22.28
C GLU A 189 -3.28 -11.02 -22.31
N GLN A 190 -4.44 -10.57 -21.83
CA GLN A 190 -4.79 -9.14 -21.73
C GLN A 190 -3.82 -8.39 -20.82
N LEU A 191 -3.45 -8.97 -19.67
CA LEU A 191 -2.46 -8.35 -18.78
C LEU A 191 -1.09 -8.17 -19.48
N ARG A 192 -0.69 -9.13 -20.30
CA ARG A 192 0.55 -9.03 -21.08
C ARG A 192 0.49 -7.96 -22.17
N GLU A 193 -0.64 -7.85 -22.85
CA GLU A 193 -0.88 -6.80 -23.84
C GLU A 193 -0.88 -5.40 -23.21
N TRP A 194 -1.40 -5.28 -22.00
CA TRP A 194 -1.50 -4.00 -21.28
C TRP A 194 -0.22 -3.56 -20.58
N ARG A 195 0.88 -4.34 -20.63
CA ARG A 195 2.16 -4.00 -19.98
C ARG A 195 2.61 -2.58 -20.21
N GLY A 196 2.59 -2.12 -21.46
CA GLY A 196 3.00 -0.76 -21.82
C GLY A 196 2.17 0.31 -21.12
N TYR A 197 0.85 0.13 -21.09
CA TYR A 197 -0.06 1.05 -20.42
C TYR A 197 0.10 1.02 -18.90
N VAL A 198 0.30 -0.16 -18.32
CA VAL A 198 0.52 -0.31 -16.88
C VAL A 198 1.84 0.34 -16.45
N VAL A 199 2.92 0.18 -17.23
CA VAL A 199 4.20 0.87 -16.95
C VAL A 199 4.00 2.38 -16.96
N VAL A 200 3.32 2.94 -17.97
CA VAL A 200 3.03 4.38 -18.02
C VAL A 200 2.19 4.81 -16.81
N ALA A 201 1.14 4.06 -16.46
CA ALA A 201 0.30 4.35 -15.30
C ALA A 201 1.12 4.32 -13.99
N ILE A 202 2.01 3.36 -13.83
CA ILE A 202 2.93 3.26 -12.68
C ILE A 202 3.79 4.53 -12.57
N PHE A 203 4.38 4.99 -13.68
CA PHE A 203 5.20 6.21 -13.67
C PHE A 203 4.38 7.47 -13.37
N VAL A 204 3.14 7.54 -13.84
CA VAL A 204 2.22 8.64 -13.50
C VAL A 204 1.88 8.62 -12.02
N VAL A 205 1.53 7.46 -11.47
CA VAL A 205 1.26 7.32 -10.02
C VAL A 205 2.50 7.68 -9.20
N ALA A 206 3.68 7.18 -9.59
CA ALA A 206 4.93 7.51 -8.92
C ALA A 206 5.19 9.02 -8.93
N ALA A 207 5.00 9.71 -10.06
CA ALA A 207 5.18 11.16 -10.16
C ALA A 207 4.23 12.00 -9.30
N VAL A 208 3.02 11.48 -9.06
CA VAL A 208 2.01 12.17 -8.21
C VAL A 208 2.31 11.98 -6.72
N VAL A 209 2.78 10.79 -6.36
CA VAL A 209 2.97 10.38 -4.95
C VAL A 209 4.33 10.81 -4.40
N THR A 210 5.38 10.76 -5.23
CA THR A 210 6.74 11.13 -4.80
C THR A 210 7.02 12.62 -5.06
N PRO A 211 7.97 13.24 -4.33
CA PRO A 211 8.48 14.55 -4.69
C PRO A 211 8.93 14.58 -6.14
N PRO A 212 9.01 15.77 -6.77
CA PRO A 212 9.41 15.89 -8.17
C PRO A 212 10.92 15.66 -8.35
N ASP A 213 11.39 14.47 -7.92
CA ASP A 213 12.77 14.02 -8.10
C ASP A 213 12.82 12.63 -8.76
N VAL A 214 13.79 12.44 -9.63
CA VAL A 214 13.94 11.22 -10.43
C VAL A 214 14.25 10.00 -9.56
N VAL A 215 14.98 10.18 -8.46
CA VAL A 215 15.41 9.07 -7.60
C VAL A 215 14.22 8.47 -6.86
N SER A 216 13.41 9.30 -6.20
CA SER A 216 12.19 8.86 -5.52
C SER A 216 11.20 8.22 -6.49
N GLN A 217 11.01 8.84 -7.67
CA GLN A 217 10.11 8.32 -8.71
C GLN A 217 10.56 6.94 -9.19
N LEU A 218 11.84 6.74 -9.52
CA LEU A 218 12.36 5.44 -9.94
C LEU A 218 12.35 4.42 -8.81
N ALA A 219 12.64 4.84 -7.56
CA ALA A 219 12.62 3.97 -6.40
C ALA A 219 11.22 3.38 -6.13
N LEU A 220 10.14 4.07 -6.54
CA LEU A 220 8.77 3.54 -6.49
C LEU A 220 8.41 2.78 -7.77
N ALA A 221 8.68 3.34 -8.95
CA ALA A 221 8.24 2.79 -10.22
C ALA A 221 8.89 1.44 -10.56
N ILE A 222 10.19 1.26 -10.32
CA ILE A 222 10.90 -0.01 -10.64
C ILE A 222 10.34 -1.19 -9.83
N PRO A 223 10.23 -1.12 -8.50
CA PRO A 223 9.58 -2.18 -7.72
C PRO A 223 8.15 -2.47 -8.17
N MET A 224 7.34 -1.45 -8.47
CA MET A 224 5.98 -1.64 -8.95
C MET A 224 5.93 -2.41 -10.28
N CYS A 225 6.80 -2.10 -11.23
CA CYS A 225 6.90 -2.85 -12.48
C CYS A 225 7.29 -4.32 -12.25
N LEU A 226 8.24 -4.57 -11.34
CA LEU A 226 8.64 -5.93 -10.97
C LEU A 226 7.50 -6.69 -10.28
N LEU A 227 6.78 -6.05 -9.37
CA LEU A 227 5.64 -6.64 -8.67
C LEU A 227 4.49 -6.96 -9.63
N TYR A 228 4.27 -6.13 -10.66
CA TYR A 228 3.30 -6.43 -11.71
C TYR A 228 3.66 -7.72 -12.48
N GLU A 229 4.92 -7.88 -12.89
CA GLU A 229 5.39 -9.09 -13.57
C GLU A 229 5.29 -10.32 -12.67
N ILE A 230 5.63 -10.18 -11.38
CA ILE A 230 5.46 -11.24 -10.38
C ILE A 230 3.97 -11.62 -10.27
N GLY A 231 3.06 -10.64 -10.26
CA GLY A 231 1.62 -10.88 -10.24
C GLY A 231 1.14 -11.68 -11.45
N ILE A 232 1.59 -11.32 -12.66
CA ILE A 232 1.30 -12.07 -13.89
C ILE A 232 1.83 -13.50 -13.80
N PHE A 233 3.05 -13.68 -13.29
CA PHE A 233 3.66 -15.00 -13.14
C PHE A 233 2.83 -15.92 -12.23
N PHE A 234 2.40 -15.43 -11.06
CA PHE A 234 1.53 -16.19 -10.16
C PHE A 234 0.16 -16.47 -10.77
N ALA A 235 -0.43 -15.50 -11.46
CA ALA A 235 -1.71 -15.67 -12.14
C ALA A 235 -1.67 -16.75 -13.23
N GLN A 236 -0.57 -16.86 -13.99
CA GLN A 236 -0.37 -17.91 -14.99
C GLN A 236 -0.37 -19.32 -14.38
N PHE A 237 0.28 -19.48 -13.22
CA PHE A 237 0.37 -20.77 -12.57
C PHE A 237 -1.01 -21.34 -12.21
N ILE A 238 -1.92 -20.46 -11.80
CA ILE A 238 -3.29 -20.87 -11.45
C ILE A 238 -4.16 -21.06 -12.68
N SER A 239 -4.03 -20.21 -13.70
CA SER A 239 -4.78 -20.37 -14.95
C SER A 239 -4.50 -21.74 -15.59
N ARG A 240 -3.25 -22.20 -15.58
CA ARG A 240 -2.86 -23.55 -16.06
C ARG A 240 -3.53 -24.66 -15.25
N ARG A 241 -3.57 -24.54 -13.94
CA ARG A 241 -4.19 -25.54 -13.05
C ARG A 241 -5.69 -25.67 -13.28
N LYS A 242 -6.40 -24.55 -13.51
CA LYS A 242 -7.84 -24.57 -13.86
C LYS A 242 -8.09 -25.23 -15.21
N GLY A 243 -7.22 -25.01 -16.21
CA GLY A 243 -7.29 -25.64 -17.52
C GLY A 243 -7.11 -27.16 -17.48
N GLU A 244 -6.18 -27.66 -16.67
CA GLU A 244 -5.94 -29.11 -16.50
C GLU A 244 -7.14 -29.79 -15.79
N THR A 245 -7.73 -29.17 -14.78
CA THR A 245 -8.89 -29.72 -14.06
C THR A 245 -10.11 -29.82 -14.98
N ALA A 246 -10.35 -28.81 -15.83
CA ALA A 246 -11.45 -28.80 -16.80
C ALA A 246 -11.30 -29.87 -17.92
N LEU A 247 -10.07 -30.28 -18.24
CA LEU A 247 -9.81 -31.34 -19.20
C LEU A 247 -10.01 -32.75 -18.61
N THR A 248 -9.79 -32.87 -17.29
CA THR A 248 -9.93 -34.17 -16.56
C THR A 248 -11.40 -34.50 -16.25
N GLU A 249 -12.27 -33.47 -16.20
CA GLU A 249 -13.72 -33.63 -15.94
C GLU A 249 -14.57 -33.81 -17.20
N ARG A 250 -13.99 -33.82 -18.40
CA ARG A 250 -14.76 -34.19 -19.60
C ARG A 250 -15.06 -35.70 -19.55
N PRO A 251 -16.37 -36.10 -19.51
CA PRO A 251 -16.72 -37.53 -19.69
C PRO A 251 -16.21 -37.99 -21.06
N LEU A 252 -15.61 -39.18 -21.09
CA LEU A 252 -15.29 -39.88 -22.32
C LEU A 252 -16.63 -40.41 -22.87
N ASP A 253 -17.25 -39.60 -23.76
CA ASP A 253 -18.37 -40.07 -24.60
C ASP A 253 -17.82 -40.91 -25.78
#